data_3143d42ab8842ba7a334c6656505c747
#
_entry.id   3143d42ab8842ba7a334c6656505c747
#
_cell.length_a   1.000
_cell.length_b   1.000
_cell.length_c   1.000
_cell.angle_alpha   90.00
_cell.angle_beta   90.00
_cell.angle_gamma   90.00
#
_symmetry.space_group_name_H-M   'P 1'
#
loop_
_entity.id
_entity.type
_entity.pdbx_description
1 polymer ?
#
loop_
_entity_poly.entity_id
_entity_poly.type
_entity_poly.pdbx_seq_one_letter_code
_entity_poly.pdbx_strand_id
1 'polypeptide(L)'
;MTASEASNIEKTVRSTMATSDRVQELEDAAIYYYWNGGQLKQNEKKIFQGVTLKSNFGIMEHLFKEAINIDPSNENLQMDLASTYRMQNQNDRAMKIYRDILVNNPNNFTARVKLAGLEKIENQDSAYKEDLAKLAKSDPVKAEKFAKLFEDVNHIGDLKINTTIPDNLKDDGSNYIVILGYALDKDGKMQPTMLKRLKLCLKAAKKYPHSKIITTGGVPKKGKTEAGTMKDWLIKQGVKKDRIIEENLSTNTVENALFSMRDLVNANASSMILVTSASHMRRAYFLFNQAKKVVEATNTSEYQPNVKIEQVADVDNPSLLTKVNPAEYGATLDDSLRINGIWQLPGLQR
;
A
#
# COMPACT_ATOMS: atom_id res chain seq x y z
N MET A 1 -7.52 -22.27 1.41
CA MET A 1 -8.10 -22.42 2.79
C MET A 1 -9.51 -21.89 2.79
N THR A 2 -10.46 -22.61 3.38
CA THR A 2 -11.86 -22.19 3.56
C THR A 2 -12.03 -21.45 4.90
N ALA A 3 -13.16 -20.71 5.03
CA ALA A 3 -13.48 -20.04 6.30
C ALA A 3 -13.61 -21.02 7.48
N SER A 4 -14.17 -22.22 7.22
CA SER A 4 -14.32 -23.28 8.22
C SER A 4 -12.96 -23.83 8.66
N GLU A 5 -12.04 -24.06 7.71
CA GLU A 5 -10.68 -24.51 8.02
C GLU A 5 -9.93 -23.48 8.83
N ALA A 6 -9.93 -22.20 8.43
CA ALA A 6 -9.27 -21.12 9.15
C ALA A 6 -9.80 -20.98 10.58
N SER A 7 -11.12 -21.06 10.80
CA SER A 7 -11.70 -20.93 12.15
C SER A 7 -11.47 -22.12 13.07
N ASN A 8 -11.08 -23.27 12.51
CA ASN A 8 -10.83 -24.51 13.29
C ASN A 8 -9.34 -24.79 13.50
N ILE A 9 -8.43 -24.08 12.83
CA ILE A 9 -6.97 -24.35 12.88
C ILE A 9 -6.47 -24.40 14.32
N GLU A 10 -6.82 -23.42 15.15
CA GLU A 10 -6.42 -23.38 16.55
C GLU A 10 -6.81 -24.63 17.33
N LYS A 11 -7.96 -25.24 17.00
CA LYS A 11 -8.43 -26.49 17.58
C LYS A 11 -7.75 -27.73 17.01
N THR A 12 -7.27 -27.64 15.77
CA THR A 12 -6.66 -28.76 15.03
C THR A 12 -5.14 -28.80 15.12
N VAL A 13 -4.50 -27.67 15.46
CA VAL A 13 -3.07 -27.63 15.75
C VAL A 13 -2.75 -28.49 16.97
N ARG A 14 -2.18 -29.67 16.74
CA ARG A 14 -1.96 -30.71 17.74
C ARG A 14 -0.48 -30.89 18.05
N SER A 15 -0.21 -31.47 19.23
CA SER A 15 1.16 -31.79 19.64
C SER A 15 1.86 -32.84 18.75
N THR A 16 1.10 -33.60 17.96
CA THR A 16 1.63 -34.58 17.00
C THR A 16 2.18 -33.97 15.72
N MET A 17 1.89 -32.72 15.42
CA MET A 17 2.44 -32.01 14.25
C MET A 17 3.84 -31.50 14.55
N ALA A 18 4.70 -31.39 13.52
CA ALA A 18 5.97 -30.70 13.66
C ALA A 18 5.76 -29.24 14.05
N THR A 19 6.72 -28.65 14.74
CA THR A 19 6.61 -27.24 15.20
C THR A 19 6.42 -26.30 14.00
N SER A 20 7.19 -26.49 12.92
CA SER A 20 7.06 -25.70 11.68
C SER A 20 5.67 -25.79 11.07
N ASP A 21 5.07 -26.99 11.05
CA ASP A 21 3.74 -27.20 10.47
C ASP A 21 2.65 -26.49 11.28
N ARG A 22 2.76 -26.55 12.61
CA ARG A 22 1.84 -25.84 13.52
C ARG A 22 1.92 -24.33 13.34
N VAL A 23 3.13 -23.78 13.24
CA VAL A 23 3.36 -22.35 13.00
C VAL A 23 2.79 -21.96 11.65
N GLN A 24 3.10 -22.71 10.58
CA GLN A 24 2.61 -22.42 9.24
C GLN A 24 1.08 -22.41 9.16
N GLU A 25 0.41 -23.35 9.81
CA GLU A 25 -1.06 -23.38 9.85
C GLU A 25 -1.66 -22.13 10.50
N LEU A 26 -1.04 -21.63 11.58
CA LEU A 26 -1.48 -20.41 12.26
C LEU A 26 -1.23 -19.16 11.39
N GLU A 27 -0.09 -19.10 10.67
CA GLU A 27 0.22 -18.04 9.71
C GLU A 27 -0.76 -18.05 8.54
N ASP A 28 -1.06 -19.21 7.96
CA ASP A 28 -2.03 -19.36 6.86
C ASP A 28 -3.43 -18.90 7.28
N ALA A 29 -3.83 -19.22 8.51
CA ALA A 29 -5.09 -18.72 9.07
C ALA A 29 -5.05 -17.19 9.26
N ALA A 30 -3.97 -16.63 9.77
CA ALA A 30 -3.81 -15.19 9.93
C ALA A 30 -3.94 -14.46 8.60
N ILE A 31 -3.29 -14.97 7.53
CA ILE A 31 -3.41 -14.44 6.17
C ILE A 31 -4.82 -14.58 5.62
N TYR A 32 -5.50 -15.68 5.89
CA TYR A 32 -6.90 -15.81 5.50
C TYR A 32 -7.75 -14.67 6.09
N TYR A 33 -7.59 -14.37 7.38
CA TYR A 33 -8.33 -13.29 8.04
C TYR A 33 -7.87 -11.89 7.60
N TYR A 34 -6.63 -11.73 7.20
CA TYR A 34 -6.15 -10.49 6.57
C TYR A 34 -6.91 -10.17 5.26
N TRP A 35 -7.09 -11.17 4.39
CA TRP A 35 -7.73 -10.99 3.08
C TRP A 35 -9.25 -11.03 3.10
N ASN A 36 -9.82 -11.91 3.91
CA ASN A 36 -11.24 -12.21 3.84
C ASN A 36 -12.03 -11.63 5.01
N GLY A 37 -11.36 -11.24 6.08
CA GLY A 37 -11.99 -10.87 7.34
C GLY A 37 -12.70 -12.04 8.00
N GLY A 38 -13.27 -11.80 9.16
CA GLY A 38 -14.22 -12.67 9.81
C GLY A 38 -15.53 -11.94 10.01
N GLN A 39 -16.35 -12.39 10.97
CA GLN A 39 -17.51 -11.63 11.42
C GLN A 39 -17.05 -10.36 12.15
N LEU A 40 -16.79 -9.29 11.41
CA LEU A 40 -16.50 -7.97 11.99
C LEU A 40 -17.74 -7.51 12.78
N LYS A 41 -17.56 -7.17 14.04
CA LYS A 41 -18.60 -6.51 14.85
C LYS A 41 -19.03 -5.24 14.14
N GLN A 42 -20.31 -4.88 14.26
CA GLN A 42 -20.89 -3.74 13.51
C GLN A 42 -20.16 -2.41 13.73
N ASN A 43 -19.48 -2.23 14.87
CA ASN A 43 -18.70 -1.04 15.19
C ASN A 43 -17.38 -0.95 14.43
N GLU A 44 -16.74 -2.09 14.11
CA GLU A 44 -15.49 -2.17 13.34
C GLU A 44 -15.74 -1.84 11.85
N LYS A 45 -16.94 -2.15 11.34
CA LYS A 45 -17.35 -1.80 9.97
C LYS A 45 -17.40 -0.31 9.67
N LYS A 46 -17.54 0.54 10.70
CA LYS A 46 -17.59 2.02 10.57
C LYS A 46 -16.21 2.67 10.56
N ILE A 47 -15.19 2.00 11.08
CA ILE A 47 -13.85 2.55 11.27
C ILE A 47 -12.97 2.33 10.04
N PHE A 48 -13.20 1.24 9.30
CA PHE A 48 -12.38 0.86 8.16
C PHE A 48 -13.10 1.14 6.83
N GLN A 49 -12.67 2.19 6.14
CA GLN A 49 -13.10 2.49 4.76
C GLN A 49 -11.91 2.28 3.81
N GLY A 50 -11.91 1.17 3.07
CA GLY A 50 -10.87 0.83 2.11
C GLY A 50 -10.70 -0.68 1.89
N VAL A 51 -9.62 -1.12 1.26
CA VAL A 51 -9.32 -2.54 0.99
C VAL A 51 -9.15 -3.33 2.29
N THR A 52 -8.69 -2.70 3.34
CA THR A 52 -8.59 -3.21 4.72
C THR A 52 -9.94 -3.41 5.42
N LEU A 53 -11.05 -3.07 4.80
CA LEU A 53 -12.42 -3.24 5.32
C LEU A 53 -12.77 -4.66 5.77
N LYS A 54 -11.98 -5.66 5.41
CA LYS A 54 -12.27 -7.06 5.67
C LYS A 54 -11.33 -7.72 6.65
N SER A 55 -10.18 -7.12 6.93
CA SER A 55 -9.17 -7.71 7.81
C SER A 55 -9.71 -7.83 9.23
N ASN A 56 -9.56 -9.00 9.82
CA ASN A 56 -9.86 -9.21 11.22
C ASN A 56 -8.55 -9.21 12.02
N PHE A 57 -8.10 -8.03 12.37
CA PHE A 57 -6.83 -7.86 13.09
C PHE A 57 -6.84 -8.49 14.48
N GLY A 58 -7.99 -8.57 15.15
CA GLY A 58 -8.10 -9.23 16.46
C GLY A 58 -7.83 -10.73 16.38
N ILE A 59 -8.32 -11.40 15.34
CA ILE A 59 -8.01 -12.82 15.10
C ILE A 59 -6.55 -12.98 14.68
N MET A 60 -6.03 -12.11 13.79
CA MET A 60 -4.62 -12.14 13.40
C MET A 60 -3.69 -11.99 14.61
N GLU A 61 -3.98 -11.03 15.51
CA GLU A 61 -3.24 -10.84 16.76
C GLU A 61 -3.21 -12.11 17.59
N HIS A 62 -4.36 -12.77 17.75
CA HIS A 62 -4.47 -14.01 18.51
C HIS A 62 -3.66 -15.13 17.87
N LEU A 63 -3.81 -15.36 16.57
CA LEU A 63 -3.09 -16.41 15.83
C LEU A 63 -1.57 -16.22 15.86
N PHE A 64 -1.07 -14.98 15.66
CA PHE A 64 0.35 -14.72 15.79
C PHE A 64 0.88 -14.90 17.21
N LYS A 65 0.09 -14.57 18.25
CA LYS A 65 0.46 -14.87 19.64
C LYS A 65 0.55 -16.35 19.91
N GLU A 66 -0.39 -17.17 19.40
CA GLU A 66 -0.33 -18.62 19.51
C GLU A 66 0.89 -19.18 18.76
N ALA A 67 1.21 -18.66 17.56
CA ALA A 67 2.41 -19.07 16.84
C ALA A 67 3.70 -18.71 17.61
N ILE A 68 3.77 -17.53 18.22
CA ILE A 68 4.90 -17.10 19.07
C ILE A 68 5.01 -17.97 20.34
N ASN A 69 3.91 -18.41 20.93
CA ASN A 69 3.93 -19.35 22.07
C ASN A 69 4.55 -20.71 21.68
N ILE A 70 4.41 -21.12 20.41
CA ILE A 70 5.00 -22.36 19.88
C ILE A 70 6.48 -22.17 19.53
N ASP A 71 6.82 -21.03 18.90
CA ASP A 71 8.19 -20.68 18.49
C ASP A 71 8.53 -19.24 18.93
N PRO A 72 8.88 -19.05 20.23
CA PRO A 72 9.12 -17.72 20.79
C PRO A 72 10.40 -17.05 20.28
N SER A 73 11.31 -17.80 19.67
CA SER A 73 12.55 -17.27 19.10
C SER A 73 12.39 -16.74 17.68
N ASN A 74 11.26 -16.95 17.06
CA ASN A 74 11.00 -16.57 15.69
C ASN A 74 10.71 -15.04 15.57
N GLU A 75 11.75 -14.29 15.22
CA GLU A 75 11.65 -12.84 15.06
C GLU A 75 10.63 -12.43 13.99
N ASN A 76 10.43 -13.24 12.94
CA ASN A 76 9.44 -12.93 11.89
C ASN A 76 8.02 -12.95 12.43
N LEU A 77 7.65 -13.92 13.27
CA LEU A 77 6.35 -13.95 13.94
C LEU A 77 6.13 -12.73 14.84
N GLN A 78 7.17 -12.35 15.59
CA GLN A 78 7.14 -11.14 16.41
C GLN A 78 6.95 -9.89 15.54
N MET A 79 7.64 -9.81 14.41
CA MET A 79 7.50 -8.73 13.42
C MET A 79 6.09 -8.69 12.81
N ASP A 80 5.48 -9.84 12.52
CA ASP A 80 4.13 -9.94 11.98
C ASP A 80 3.07 -9.49 13.01
N LEU A 81 3.28 -9.85 14.26
CA LEU A 81 2.45 -9.33 15.37
C LEU A 81 2.59 -7.81 15.51
N ALA A 82 3.81 -7.28 15.46
CA ALA A 82 4.06 -5.85 15.51
C ALA A 82 3.39 -5.12 14.34
N SER A 83 3.48 -5.68 13.13
CA SER A 83 2.79 -5.15 11.95
C SER A 83 1.27 -5.21 12.09
N THR A 84 0.73 -6.24 12.73
CA THR A 84 -0.70 -6.34 13.04
C THR A 84 -1.15 -5.22 13.97
N TYR A 85 -0.34 -4.86 14.97
CA TYR A 85 -0.60 -3.69 15.83
C TYR A 85 -0.49 -2.39 15.04
N ARG A 86 0.52 -2.27 14.16
CA ARG A 86 0.71 -1.09 13.32
C ARG A 86 -0.51 -0.84 12.42
N MET A 87 -1.06 -1.88 11.79
CA MET A 87 -2.28 -1.80 10.96
C MET A 87 -3.52 -1.35 11.75
N GLN A 88 -3.52 -1.52 13.06
CA GLN A 88 -4.56 -1.03 13.98
C GLN A 88 -4.27 0.36 14.55
N ASN A 89 -3.22 1.05 14.11
CA ASN A 89 -2.69 2.30 14.65
C ASN A 89 -2.28 2.21 16.14
N GLN A 90 -1.92 1.00 16.61
CA GLN A 90 -1.39 0.76 17.97
C GLN A 90 0.14 0.85 17.94
N ASN A 91 0.66 2.03 17.57
CA ASN A 91 2.09 2.25 17.30
C ASN A 91 2.97 1.93 18.51
N ASP A 92 2.56 2.30 19.73
CA ASP A 92 3.32 2.01 20.94
C ASP A 92 3.54 0.50 21.17
N ARG A 93 2.51 -0.33 20.88
CA ARG A 93 2.62 -1.78 20.98
C ARG A 93 3.57 -2.35 19.93
N ALA A 94 3.52 -1.85 18.71
CA ALA A 94 4.43 -2.24 17.64
C ALA A 94 5.88 -1.86 17.98
N MET A 95 6.13 -0.61 18.40
CA MET A 95 7.46 -0.13 18.79
C MET A 95 8.02 -0.94 19.95
N LYS A 96 7.19 -1.32 20.94
CA LYS A 96 7.64 -2.18 22.04
C LYS A 96 8.19 -3.51 21.52
N ILE A 97 7.49 -4.18 20.62
CA ILE A 97 7.96 -5.46 20.05
C ILE A 97 9.27 -5.25 19.26
N TYR A 98 9.38 -4.20 18.46
CA TYR A 98 10.64 -3.94 17.74
C TYR A 98 11.80 -3.70 18.70
N ARG A 99 11.59 -3.00 19.81
CA ARG A 99 12.60 -2.84 20.86
C ARG A 99 12.97 -4.16 21.53
N ASP A 100 11.99 -5.00 21.84
CA ASP A 100 12.21 -6.33 22.44
C ASP A 100 13.03 -7.22 21.47
N ILE A 101 12.75 -7.23 20.17
CA ILE A 101 13.57 -7.91 19.16
C ILE A 101 15.01 -7.37 19.18
N LEU A 102 15.19 -6.05 19.21
CA LEU A 102 16.51 -5.42 19.17
C LEU A 102 17.32 -5.59 20.45
N VAL A 103 16.71 -5.93 21.58
CA VAL A 103 17.43 -6.36 22.79
C VAL A 103 18.09 -7.73 22.57
N ASN A 104 17.40 -8.67 21.94
CA ASN A 104 17.90 -10.01 21.67
C ASN A 104 18.79 -10.09 20.44
N ASN A 105 18.44 -9.33 19.39
CA ASN A 105 19.19 -9.23 18.14
C ASN A 105 19.43 -7.75 17.75
N PRO A 106 20.46 -7.10 18.30
CA PRO A 106 20.78 -5.70 17.99
C PRO A 106 21.06 -5.41 16.52
N ASN A 107 21.35 -6.44 15.73
CA ASN A 107 21.67 -6.34 14.30
C ASN A 107 20.45 -6.57 13.39
N ASN A 108 19.25 -6.79 13.94
CA ASN A 108 18.05 -6.90 13.10
C ASN A 108 17.75 -5.56 12.41
N PHE A 109 18.23 -5.46 11.15
CA PHE A 109 18.10 -4.25 10.35
C PHE A 109 16.65 -3.87 10.11
N THR A 110 15.80 -4.86 9.79
CA THR A 110 14.38 -4.63 9.48
C THR A 110 13.60 -4.10 10.68
N ALA A 111 13.79 -4.69 11.86
CA ALA A 111 13.17 -4.20 13.09
C ALA A 111 13.60 -2.76 13.41
N ARG A 112 14.88 -2.45 13.24
CA ARG A 112 15.41 -1.10 13.49
C ARG A 112 14.88 -0.07 12.49
N VAL A 113 14.78 -0.41 11.20
CA VAL A 113 14.19 0.47 10.18
C VAL A 113 12.72 0.76 10.50
N LYS A 114 11.93 -0.28 10.86
CA LYS A 114 10.52 -0.10 11.23
C LYS A 114 10.38 0.74 12.49
N LEU A 115 11.22 0.51 13.50
CA LEU A 115 11.21 1.28 14.74
C LEU A 115 11.53 2.77 14.48
N ALA A 116 12.65 3.05 13.81
CA ALA A 116 13.07 4.41 13.49
C ALA A 116 12.02 5.18 12.67
N GLY A 117 11.37 4.50 11.71
CA GLY A 117 10.29 5.09 10.93
C GLY A 117 9.08 5.49 11.80
N LEU A 118 8.68 4.64 12.76
CA LEU A 118 7.61 4.96 13.70
C LEU A 118 8.00 6.08 14.66
N GLU A 119 9.22 6.04 15.20
CA GLU A 119 9.74 7.10 16.09
C GLU A 119 9.74 8.47 15.39
N LYS A 120 10.06 8.51 14.09
CA LYS A 120 10.01 9.75 13.30
C LYS A 120 8.59 10.29 13.19
N ILE A 121 7.62 9.47 12.79
CA ILE A 121 6.22 9.94 12.62
C ILE A 121 5.50 10.22 13.94
N GLU A 122 5.98 9.63 15.05
CA GLU A 122 5.47 9.89 16.41
C GLU A 122 6.24 11.03 17.12
N ASN A 123 7.13 11.75 16.41
CA ASN A 123 7.93 12.86 16.91
C ASN A 123 8.82 12.48 18.11
N GLN A 124 9.31 11.24 18.17
CA GLN A 124 10.27 10.77 19.17
C GLN A 124 11.72 11.05 18.73
N ASP A 125 12.06 12.31 18.48
CA ASP A 125 13.30 12.75 17.81
C ASP A 125 14.59 12.19 18.41
N SER A 126 14.67 12.05 19.73
CA SER A 126 15.87 11.53 20.40
C SER A 126 16.09 10.05 20.09
N ALA A 127 15.05 9.23 20.24
CA ALA A 127 15.10 7.81 19.95
C ALA A 127 15.36 7.56 18.45
N TYR A 128 14.66 8.28 17.59
CA TYR A 128 14.88 8.26 16.14
C TYR A 128 16.36 8.51 15.76
N LYS A 129 16.99 9.56 16.30
CA LYS A 129 18.40 9.88 16.02
C LYS A 129 19.34 8.78 16.48
N GLU A 130 19.08 8.18 17.65
CA GLU A 130 19.86 7.08 18.17
C GLU A 130 19.76 5.83 17.28
N ASP A 131 18.54 5.43 16.90
CA ASP A 131 18.34 4.26 16.06
C ASP A 131 18.83 4.48 14.62
N LEU A 132 18.70 5.68 14.08
CA LEU A 132 19.31 6.04 12.79
C LEU A 132 20.84 5.96 12.82
N ALA A 133 21.48 6.40 13.92
CA ALA A 133 22.94 6.27 14.09
C ALA A 133 23.39 4.81 14.17
N LYS A 134 22.59 3.94 14.80
CA LYS A 134 22.85 2.48 14.80
C LYS A 134 22.69 1.85 13.40
N LEU A 135 21.67 2.26 12.63
CA LEU A 135 21.54 1.86 11.22
C LEU A 135 22.74 2.29 10.40
N ALA A 136 23.21 3.52 10.56
CA ALA A 136 24.36 4.04 9.81
C ALA A 136 25.67 3.31 10.12
N LYS A 137 25.82 2.75 11.31
CA LYS A 137 26.99 1.90 11.65
C LYS A 137 26.98 0.55 10.92
N SER A 138 25.79 -0.01 10.65
CA SER A 138 25.66 -1.31 9.97
C SER A 138 25.64 -1.17 8.44
N ASP A 139 24.93 -0.17 7.91
CA ASP A 139 24.82 0.10 6.47
C ASP A 139 24.53 1.60 6.25
N PRO A 140 25.58 2.43 6.07
CA PRO A 140 25.42 3.88 5.96
C PRO A 140 24.58 4.29 4.72
N VAL A 141 24.69 3.55 3.61
CA VAL A 141 23.97 3.87 2.38
C VAL A 141 22.46 3.62 2.55
N LYS A 142 22.10 2.48 3.13
CA LYS A 142 20.69 2.20 3.41
C LYS A 142 20.15 3.12 4.51
N ALA A 143 20.94 3.45 5.53
CA ALA A 143 20.52 4.36 6.58
C ALA A 143 20.18 5.75 6.01
N GLU A 144 21.01 6.31 5.14
CA GLU A 144 20.74 7.57 4.46
C GLU A 144 19.47 7.49 3.61
N LYS A 145 19.30 6.41 2.84
CA LYS A 145 18.10 6.16 2.04
C LYS A 145 16.83 6.16 2.89
N PHE A 146 16.83 5.43 4.02
CA PHE A 146 15.66 5.36 4.91
C PHE A 146 15.45 6.65 5.70
N ALA A 147 16.50 7.33 6.12
CA ALA A 147 16.39 8.66 6.75
C ALA A 147 15.66 9.64 5.83
N LYS A 148 16.06 9.69 4.56
CA LYS A 148 15.39 10.53 3.57
C LYS A 148 13.94 10.09 3.36
N LEU A 149 13.66 8.79 3.30
CA LEU A 149 12.30 8.27 3.17
C LEU A 149 11.41 8.72 4.33
N PHE A 150 11.91 8.61 5.57
CA PHE A 150 11.15 9.00 6.76
C PHE A 150 10.87 10.51 6.81
N GLU A 151 11.85 11.33 6.41
CA GLU A 151 11.66 12.76 6.26
C GLU A 151 10.62 13.08 5.20
N ASP A 152 10.74 12.48 4.02
CA ASP A 152 9.77 12.66 2.93
C ASP A 152 8.35 12.23 3.37
N VAL A 153 8.19 11.15 4.13
CA VAL A 153 6.89 10.72 4.71
C VAL A 153 6.34 11.75 5.68
N ASN A 154 7.20 12.32 6.55
CA ASN A 154 6.77 13.33 7.51
C ASN A 154 6.28 14.62 6.84
N HIS A 155 6.68 14.86 5.60
CA HIS A 155 6.30 16.01 4.78
C HIS A 155 5.18 15.74 3.75
N ILE A 156 4.47 14.60 3.81
CA ILE A 156 3.37 14.33 2.85
C ILE A 156 2.24 15.38 2.93
N GLY A 157 2.14 16.06 4.08
CA GLY A 157 1.17 17.15 4.29
C GLY A 157 1.41 18.37 3.40
N ASP A 158 2.64 18.58 2.96
CA ASP A 158 3.05 19.75 2.16
C ASP A 158 2.55 19.66 0.71
N LEU A 159 2.12 18.48 0.27
CA LEU A 159 1.57 18.31 -1.07
C LEU A 159 0.29 19.14 -1.24
N LYS A 160 0.33 20.11 -2.13
CA LYS A 160 -0.86 20.81 -2.62
C LYS A 160 -1.64 19.90 -3.56
N ILE A 161 -2.84 19.49 -3.14
CA ILE A 161 -3.72 18.65 -3.96
C ILE A 161 -4.38 19.51 -5.04
N ASN A 162 -4.15 19.16 -6.32
CA ASN A 162 -4.79 19.80 -7.45
C ASN A 162 -6.20 19.25 -7.65
N THR A 163 -7.17 20.15 -7.86
CA THR A 163 -8.57 19.81 -8.18
C THR A 163 -8.93 20.12 -9.62
N THR A 164 -8.00 20.74 -10.35
CA THR A 164 -8.10 21.06 -11.78
C THR A 164 -7.10 20.22 -12.58
N ILE A 165 -7.53 19.81 -13.78
CA ILE A 165 -6.67 19.03 -14.66
C ILE A 165 -5.50 19.92 -15.13
N PRO A 166 -4.23 19.47 -15.00
CA PRO A 166 -3.05 20.21 -15.43
C PRO A 166 -3.16 20.68 -16.89
N ASP A 167 -2.60 21.86 -17.18
CA ASP A 167 -2.62 22.46 -18.53
C ASP A 167 -1.29 22.33 -19.29
N ASN A 168 -0.23 21.92 -18.61
CA ASN A 168 1.16 22.04 -19.05
C ASN A 168 1.77 20.72 -19.55
N LEU A 169 0.93 19.79 -20.02
CA LEU A 169 1.39 18.52 -20.58
C LEU A 169 1.24 18.50 -22.09
N LYS A 170 2.14 17.81 -22.77
CA LYS A 170 2.06 17.59 -24.20
C LYS A 170 0.99 16.53 -24.52
N ASP A 171 0.24 16.74 -25.59
CA ASP A 171 -0.74 15.76 -26.07
C ASP A 171 -0.23 15.08 -27.36
N ASP A 172 0.96 14.51 -27.28
CA ASP A 172 1.68 13.84 -28.38
C ASP A 172 1.68 12.31 -28.28
N GLY A 173 0.87 11.77 -27.37
CA GLY A 173 0.81 10.33 -27.09
C GLY A 173 1.84 9.83 -26.07
N SER A 174 2.78 10.67 -25.62
CA SER A 174 3.76 10.33 -24.58
C SER A 174 3.24 10.60 -23.16
N ASN A 175 2.10 11.28 -23.04
CA ASN A 175 1.42 11.51 -21.76
C ASN A 175 0.39 10.42 -21.48
N TYR A 176 0.28 10.00 -20.22
CA TYR A 176 -0.64 8.98 -19.75
C TYR A 176 -1.56 9.51 -18.66
N ILE A 177 -2.73 8.88 -18.51
CA ILE A 177 -3.64 9.14 -17.40
C ILE A 177 -3.73 7.83 -16.60
N VAL A 178 -3.36 7.85 -15.32
CA VAL A 178 -3.45 6.68 -14.44
C VAL A 178 -4.56 6.91 -13.45
N ILE A 179 -5.60 6.06 -13.51
CA ILE A 179 -6.74 6.13 -12.59
C ILE A 179 -6.71 4.98 -11.60
N LEU A 180 -6.69 5.29 -10.30
CA LEU A 180 -6.76 4.31 -9.23
C LEU A 180 -8.19 3.83 -9.01
N GLY A 181 -8.34 2.51 -8.93
CA GLY A 181 -9.58 1.84 -8.57
C GLY A 181 -10.09 2.21 -7.18
N TYR A 182 -11.28 1.75 -6.88
CA TYR A 182 -11.89 1.73 -5.56
C TYR A 182 -12.64 0.41 -5.43
N ALA A 183 -12.53 -0.25 -4.27
CA ALA A 183 -13.07 -1.57 -4.06
C ALA A 183 -14.52 -1.71 -4.58
N LEU A 184 -14.75 -2.73 -5.39
CA LEU A 184 -16.11 -3.09 -5.80
C LEU A 184 -16.94 -3.55 -4.59
N ASP A 185 -18.25 -3.38 -4.65
CA ASP A 185 -19.11 -3.90 -3.61
C ASP A 185 -19.14 -5.45 -3.58
N LYS A 186 -19.86 -6.03 -2.62
CA LYS A 186 -19.98 -7.49 -2.48
C LYS A 186 -20.53 -8.19 -3.74
N ASP A 187 -21.28 -7.47 -4.57
CA ASP A 187 -21.92 -7.97 -5.78
C ASP A 187 -21.09 -7.68 -7.05
N GLY A 188 -19.88 -7.15 -6.90
CA GLY A 188 -18.98 -6.78 -8.00
C GLY A 188 -19.41 -5.51 -8.74
N LYS A 189 -20.19 -4.64 -8.10
CA LYS A 189 -20.65 -3.39 -8.70
C LYS A 189 -19.75 -2.22 -8.33
N MET A 190 -19.66 -1.26 -9.23
CA MET A 190 -18.95 0.00 -9.04
C MET A 190 -19.59 0.82 -7.92
N GLN A 191 -18.75 1.34 -7.02
CA GLN A 191 -19.20 2.24 -5.97
C GLN A 191 -19.14 3.72 -6.42
N PRO A 192 -19.89 4.62 -5.76
CA PRO A 192 -19.97 6.05 -6.15
C PRO A 192 -18.60 6.74 -6.21
N THR A 193 -17.67 6.41 -5.32
CA THR A 193 -16.30 6.96 -5.31
C THR A 193 -15.55 6.63 -6.60
N MET A 194 -15.60 5.40 -7.07
CA MET A 194 -14.98 5.00 -8.34
C MET A 194 -15.61 5.79 -9.52
N LEU A 195 -16.93 5.95 -9.53
CA LEU A 195 -17.63 6.69 -10.58
C LEU A 195 -17.21 8.16 -10.64
N LYS A 196 -16.98 8.81 -9.48
CA LYS A 196 -16.50 10.19 -9.42
C LYS A 196 -15.10 10.31 -10.00
N ARG A 197 -14.17 9.42 -9.62
CA ARG A 197 -12.82 9.33 -10.21
C ARG A 197 -12.88 9.13 -11.72
N LEU A 198 -13.75 8.24 -12.20
CA LEU A 198 -13.94 7.98 -13.64
C LEU A 198 -14.45 9.21 -14.40
N LYS A 199 -15.38 9.97 -13.85
CA LYS A 199 -15.86 11.22 -14.46
C LYS A 199 -14.72 12.23 -14.59
N LEU A 200 -13.84 12.33 -13.58
CA LEU A 200 -12.65 13.19 -13.63
C LEU A 200 -11.63 12.69 -14.66
N CYS A 201 -11.36 11.39 -14.67
CA CYS A 201 -10.52 10.74 -15.68
C CYS A 201 -11.03 10.99 -17.11
N LEU A 202 -12.34 10.87 -17.34
CA LEU A 202 -12.95 11.16 -18.65
C LEU A 202 -12.75 12.62 -19.08
N LYS A 203 -12.84 13.58 -18.15
CA LYS A 203 -12.53 14.99 -18.43
C LYS A 203 -11.06 15.15 -18.84
N ALA A 204 -10.13 14.51 -18.14
CA ALA A 204 -8.71 14.51 -18.49
C ALA A 204 -8.47 13.86 -19.87
N ALA A 205 -9.13 12.72 -20.14
CA ALA A 205 -9.03 12.02 -21.43
C ALA A 205 -9.58 12.82 -22.62
N LYS A 206 -10.57 13.70 -22.38
CA LYS A 206 -11.10 14.64 -23.40
C LYS A 206 -10.16 15.82 -23.61
N LYS A 207 -9.49 16.30 -22.57
CA LYS A 207 -8.49 17.38 -22.65
C LYS A 207 -7.22 16.92 -23.38
N TYR A 208 -6.84 15.65 -23.19
CA TYR A 208 -5.66 15.02 -23.79
C TYR A 208 -6.08 13.81 -24.64
N PRO A 209 -6.63 14.04 -25.86
CA PRO A 209 -7.22 12.99 -26.69
C PRO A 209 -6.21 11.96 -27.21
N HIS A 210 -4.91 12.26 -27.25
CA HIS A 210 -3.86 11.32 -27.66
C HIS A 210 -3.27 10.53 -26.48
N SER A 211 -3.55 10.92 -25.24
CA SER A 211 -3.07 10.19 -24.05
C SER A 211 -3.71 8.82 -23.92
N LYS A 212 -2.93 7.82 -23.54
CA LYS A 212 -3.43 6.52 -23.10
C LYS A 212 -3.88 6.59 -21.64
N ILE A 213 -4.73 5.66 -21.25
CA ILE A 213 -5.29 5.57 -19.89
C ILE A 213 -4.90 4.22 -19.29
N ILE A 214 -4.27 4.22 -18.13
CA ILE A 214 -4.04 3.02 -17.33
C ILE A 214 -5.15 2.96 -16.26
N THR A 215 -5.98 1.93 -16.31
CA THR A 215 -6.93 1.61 -15.23
C THR A 215 -6.28 0.57 -14.34
N THR A 216 -6.04 0.86 -13.05
CA THR A 216 -5.31 -0.04 -12.14
C THR A 216 -6.16 -0.48 -10.95
N GLY A 217 -6.10 -1.78 -10.64
CA GLY A 217 -6.82 -2.44 -9.54
C GLY A 217 -7.34 -3.81 -9.93
N GLY A 218 -6.75 -4.88 -9.37
CA GLY A 218 -6.94 -6.26 -9.78
C GLY A 218 -7.71 -7.15 -8.79
N VAL A 219 -8.21 -6.60 -7.65
CA VAL A 219 -8.91 -7.43 -6.66
C VAL A 219 -10.24 -7.95 -7.22
N PRO A 220 -10.39 -9.28 -7.42
CA PRO A 220 -11.58 -9.81 -8.07
C PRO A 220 -12.81 -9.83 -7.14
N LYS A 221 -13.94 -9.37 -7.66
CA LYS A 221 -15.27 -9.48 -7.02
C LYS A 221 -16.28 -9.98 -8.04
N LYS A 222 -16.84 -11.18 -7.81
CA LYS A 222 -17.78 -11.81 -8.75
C LYS A 222 -17.25 -11.88 -10.19
N GLY A 223 -15.95 -12.22 -10.34
CA GLY A 223 -15.30 -12.34 -11.64
C GLY A 223 -14.94 -11.01 -12.33
N LYS A 224 -15.08 -9.87 -11.65
CA LYS A 224 -14.71 -8.53 -12.15
C LYS A 224 -13.61 -7.92 -11.31
N THR A 225 -12.71 -7.19 -11.97
CA THR A 225 -11.70 -6.35 -11.29
C THR A 225 -12.12 -4.89 -11.33
N GLU A 226 -11.50 -4.07 -10.48
CA GLU A 226 -11.69 -2.62 -10.53
C GLU A 226 -11.23 -2.08 -11.89
N ALA A 227 -10.05 -2.50 -12.35
CA ALA A 227 -9.48 -2.07 -13.64
C ALA A 227 -10.38 -2.40 -14.81
N GLY A 228 -10.88 -3.66 -14.92
CA GLY A 228 -11.79 -4.07 -15.96
C GLY A 228 -13.12 -3.32 -15.91
N THR A 229 -13.66 -3.10 -14.70
CA THR A 229 -14.91 -2.33 -14.52
C THR A 229 -14.75 -0.87 -14.95
N MET A 230 -13.61 -0.25 -14.65
CA MET A 230 -13.28 1.13 -15.08
C MET A 230 -13.12 1.21 -16.59
N LYS A 231 -12.40 0.26 -17.21
CA LYS A 231 -12.22 0.17 -18.65
C LYS A 231 -13.58 0.06 -19.39
N ASP A 232 -14.44 -0.85 -18.95
CA ASP A 232 -15.76 -1.04 -19.56
C ASP A 232 -16.60 0.25 -19.49
N TRP A 233 -16.54 0.96 -18.36
CA TRP A 233 -17.24 2.21 -18.21
C TRP A 233 -16.69 3.29 -19.17
N LEU A 234 -15.36 3.44 -19.26
CA LEU A 234 -14.73 4.44 -20.15
C LEU A 234 -15.07 4.15 -21.62
N ILE A 235 -15.09 2.89 -22.06
CA ILE A 235 -15.49 2.51 -23.42
C ILE A 235 -16.94 2.92 -23.68
N LYS A 236 -17.85 2.67 -22.73
CA LYS A 236 -19.27 3.09 -22.82
C LYS A 236 -19.43 4.62 -22.89
N GLN A 237 -18.45 5.39 -22.39
CA GLN A 237 -18.43 6.85 -22.48
C GLN A 237 -17.73 7.35 -23.77
N GLY A 238 -17.38 6.46 -24.69
CA GLY A 238 -16.82 6.81 -26.00
C GLY A 238 -15.28 6.88 -26.04
N VAL A 239 -14.57 6.44 -24.99
CA VAL A 239 -13.11 6.32 -25.05
C VAL A 239 -12.77 5.09 -25.91
N LYS A 240 -11.88 5.26 -26.89
CA LYS A 240 -11.42 4.16 -27.75
C LYS A 240 -10.72 3.08 -26.93
N LYS A 241 -11.01 1.80 -27.20
CA LYS A 241 -10.47 0.66 -26.47
C LYS A 241 -8.94 0.58 -26.52
N ASP A 242 -8.35 0.94 -27.64
CA ASP A 242 -6.88 0.97 -27.87
C ASP A 242 -6.14 2.03 -27.05
N ARG A 243 -6.87 3.01 -26.51
CA ARG A 243 -6.31 3.98 -25.56
C ARG A 243 -6.26 3.47 -24.12
N ILE A 244 -6.87 2.33 -23.80
CA ILE A 244 -7.01 1.87 -22.42
C ILE A 244 -6.15 0.64 -22.16
N ILE A 245 -5.20 0.77 -21.25
CA ILE A 245 -4.38 -0.30 -20.71
C ILE A 245 -5.01 -0.74 -19.38
N GLU A 246 -5.34 -2.01 -19.27
CA GLU A 246 -5.93 -2.61 -18.08
C GLU A 246 -4.83 -3.25 -17.24
N GLU A 247 -4.47 -2.61 -16.13
CA GLU A 247 -3.59 -3.19 -15.12
C GLU A 247 -4.46 -3.87 -14.04
N ASN A 248 -4.62 -5.17 -14.12
CA ASN A 248 -5.53 -5.98 -13.29
C ASN A 248 -4.79 -7.00 -12.40
N LEU A 249 -3.49 -6.81 -12.17
CA LEU A 249 -2.68 -7.69 -11.31
C LEU A 249 -2.54 -7.12 -9.89
N SER A 250 -2.62 -5.81 -9.74
CA SER A 250 -2.42 -5.14 -8.46
C SER A 250 -3.53 -5.46 -7.46
N THR A 251 -3.16 -5.76 -6.22
CA THR A 251 -4.08 -6.06 -5.12
C THR A 251 -4.12 -4.97 -4.03
N ASN A 252 -3.22 -4.00 -4.11
CA ASN A 252 -3.06 -2.90 -3.15
C ASN A 252 -2.40 -1.69 -3.80
N THR A 253 -2.30 -0.57 -3.07
CA THR A 253 -1.79 0.69 -3.62
C THR A 253 -0.29 0.64 -3.98
N VAL A 254 0.51 -0.17 -3.28
CA VAL A 254 1.93 -0.38 -3.61
C VAL A 254 2.06 -1.01 -4.99
N GLU A 255 1.30 -2.06 -5.24
CA GLU A 255 1.29 -2.76 -6.53
C GLU A 255 0.69 -1.90 -7.64
N ASN A 256 -0.39 -1.13 -7.35
CA ASN A 256 -0.92 -0.15 -8.30
C ASN A 256 0.20 0.81 -8.77
N ALA A 257 1.01 1.32 -7.85
CA ALA A 257 2.09 2.25 -8.18
C ALA A 257 3.22 1.55 -8.96
N LEU A 258 3.68 0.38 -8.49
CA LEU A 258 4.79 -0.36 -9.12
C LEU A 258 4.43 -0.86 -10.52
N PHE A 259 3.25 -1.45 -10.70
CA PHE A 259 2.87 -2.04 -11.99
C PHE A 259 2.50 -0.96 -13.01
N SER A 260 1.77 0.08 -12.60
CA SER A 260 1.52 1.23 -13.49
C SER A 260 2.82 1.93 -13.88
N MET A 261 3.75 2.13 -12.94
CA MET A 261 5.03 2.77 -13.25
C MET A 261 5.89 1.92 -14.19
N ARG A 262 5.93 0.59 -14.00
CA ARG A 262 6.57 -0.34 -14.94
C ARG A 262 6.00 -0.19 -16.35
N ASP A 263 4.68 -0.15 -16.47
CA ASP A 263 4.01 -0.02 -17.77
C ASP A 263 4.33 1.35 -18.44
N LEU A 264 4.41 2.42 -17.65
CA LEU A 264 4.81 3.76 -18.12
C LEU A 264 6.25 3.79 -18.60
N VAL A 265 7.19 3.22 -17.82
CA VAL A 265 8.61 3.16 -18.16
C VAL A 265 8.81 2.33 -19.44
N ASN A 266 8.19 1.15 -19.53
CA ASN A 266 8.26 0.29 -20.72
C ASN A 266 7.65 0.95 -21.97
N ALA A 267 6.69 1.85 -21.79
CA ALA A 267 6.08 2.60 -22.88
C ALA A 267 6.82 3.91 -23.24
N ASN A 268 7.94 4.18 -22.57
CA ASN A 268 8.71 5.44 -22.72
C ASN A 268 7.84 6.69 -22.48
N ALA A 269 6.95 6.62 -21.47
CA ALA A 269 6.09 7.74 -21.12
C ALA A 269 6.92 8.94 -20.63
N SER A 270 6.61 10.14 -21.13
CA SER A 270 7.24 11.39 -20.68
C SER A 270 6.57 11.95 -19.41
N SER A 271 5.28 11.69 -19.26
CA SER A 271 4.50 12.22 -18.15
C SER A 271 3.25 11.39 -17.87
N MET A 272 2.69 11.55 -16.67
CA MET A 272 1.40 10.99 -16.30
C MET A 272 0.57 11.96 -15.47
N ILE A 273 -0.76 11.81 -15.53
CA ILE A 273 -1.73 12.44 -14.62
C ILE A 273 -2.28 11.35 -13.71
N LEU A 274 -1.96 11.41 -12.42
CA LEU A 274 -2.55 10.53 -11.41
C LEU A 274 -3.95 11.02 -11.04
N VAL A 275 -4.96 10.15 -11.16
CA VAL A 275 -6.37 10.45 -10.86
C VAL A 275 -6.83 9.57 -9.70
N THR A 276 -7.20 10.20 -8.60
CA THR A 276 -7.82 9.53 -7.43
C THR A 276 -8.66 10.51 -6.61
N SER A 277 -9.11 10.13 -5.42
CA SER A 277 -9.81 11.03 -4.50
C SER A 277 -8.85 11.85 -3.65
N ALA A 278 -9.27 13.03 -3.18
CA ALA A 278 -8.46 13.90 -2.32
C ALA A 278 -8.00 13.17 -1.04
N SER A 279 -8.88 12.37 -0.44
CA SER A 279 -8.57 11.54 0.74
C SER A 279 -7.47 10.49 0.53
N HIS A 280 -7.11 10.20 -0.73
CA HIS A 280 -6.10 9.20 -1.08
C HIS A 280 -4.91 9.78 -1.83
N MET A 281 -4.99 11.05 -2.25
CA MET A 281 -4.03 11.64 -3.19
C MET A 281 -2.61 11.73 -2.62
N ARG A 282 -2.45 12.19 -1.37
CA ARG A 282 -1.10 12.35 -0.78
C ARG A 282 -0.34 11.04 -0.75
N ARG A 283 -0.96 10.00 -0.20
CA ARG A 283 -0.36 8.66 -0.14
C ARG A 283 -0.10 8.10 -1.54
N ALA A 284 -1.07 8.16 -2.44
CA ALA A 284 -0.90 7.65 -3.79
C ALA A 284 0.22 8.39 -4.55
N TYR A 285 0.22 9.72 -4.53
CA TYR A 285 1.26 10.52 -5.18
C TYR A 285 2.66 10.22 -4.64
N PHE A 286 2.77 10.09 -3.32
CA PHE A 286 4.03 9.71 -2.67
C PHE A 286 4.51 8.34 -3.15
N LEU A 287 3.63 7.33 -3.15
CA LEU A 287 3.96 5.97 -3.54
C LEU A 287 4.34 5.88 -5.03
N PHE A 288 3.67 6.62 -5.90
CA PHE A 288 4.05 6.68 -7.32
C PHE A 288 5.44 7.29 -7.52
N ASN A 289 5.82 8.31 -6.74
CA ASN A 289 7.17 8.86 -6.77
C ASN A 289 8.22 7.87 -6.21
N GLN A 290 7.90 7.07 -5.20
CA GLN A 290 8.79 6.02 -4.72
C GLN A 290 8.90 4.87 -5.74
N ALA A 291 7.79 4.42 -6.31
CA ALA A 291 7.77 3.39 -7.35
C ALA A 291 8.57 3.82 -8.59
N LYS A 292 8.46 5.09 -8.99
CA LYS A 292 9.26 5.67 -10.06
C LYS A 292 10.76 5.47 -9.81
N LYS A 293 11.26 5.85 -8.63
CA LYS A 293 12.67 5.70 -8.26
C LYS A 293 13.14 4.24 -8.36
N VAL A 294 12.31 3.30 -7.88
CA VAL A 294 12.65 1.87 -7.89
C VAL A 294 12.61 1.30 -9.31
N VAL A 295 11.56 1.58 -10.08
CA VAL A 295 11.39 1.03 -11.43
C VAL A 295 12.44 1.62 -12.38
N GLU A 296 12.72 2.92 -12.31
CA GLU A 296 13.78 3.55 -13.12
C GLU A 296 15.17 3.00 -12.77
N ALA A 297 15.47 2.76 -11.48
CA ALA A 297 16.75 2.19 -11.06
C ALA A 297 16.94 0.72 -11.50
N THR A 298 15.87 -0.02 -11.72
CA THR A 298 15.90 -1.42 -12.18
C THR A 298 15.73 -1.57 -13.70
N ASN A 299 15.47 -0.47 -14.39
CA ASN A 299 15.33 -0.47 -15.85
C ASN A 299 16.70 -0.68 -16.51
N THR A 300 16.84 -1.75 -17.28
CA THR A 300 18.08 -2.10 -18.00
C THR A 300 18.12 -1.59 -19.43
N SER A 301 17.09 -0.86 -19.89
CA SER A 301 17.07 -0.30 -21.25
C SER A 301 18.05 0.88 -21.37
N GLU A 302 18.56 1.11 -22.59
CA GLU A 302 19.40 2.27 -22.89
C GLU A 302 18.65 3.60 -22.67
N TYR A 303 17.33 3.58 -22.86
CA TYR A 303 16.48 4.73 -22.60
C TYR A 303 16.06 4.74 -21.13
N GLN A 304 16.39 5.82 -20.41
CA GLN A 304 16.03 6.06 -19.02
C GLN A 304 14.91 7.12 -18.97
N PRO A 305 13.63 6.73 -19.05
CA PRO A 305 12.53 7.68 -18.98
C PRO A 305 12.47 8.33 -17.61
N ASN A 306 12.34 9.66 -17.57
CA ASN A 306 12.07 10.42 -16.36
C ASN A 306 10.60 10.85 -16.38
N VAL A 307 9.70 9.98 -15.95
CA VAL A 307 8.26 10.22 -16.00
C VAL A 307 7.88 11.37 -15.08
N LYS A 308 7.40 12.49 -15.63
CA LYS A 308 6.83 13.58 -14.84
C LYS A 308 5.48 13.16 -14.27
N ILE A 309 5.30 13.27 -12.96
CA ILE A 309 4.04 12.91 -12.29
C ILE A 309 3.27 14.20 -11.95
N GLU A 310 2.14 14.40 -12.62
CA GLU A 310 1.13 15.39 -12.27
C GLU A 310 -0.05 14.67 -11.59
N GLN A 311 -0.93 15.42 -10.92
CA GLN A 311 -2.05 14.81 -10.21
C GLN A 311 -3.31 15.68 -10.29
N VAL A 312 -4.47 15.04 -10.20
CA VAL A 312 -5.76 15.70 -10.04
C VAL A 312 -6.70 14.85 -9.20
N ALA A 313 -7.34 15.45 -8.21
CA ALA A 313 -8.20 14.74 -7.27
C ALA A 313 -9.68 15.06 -7.44
N ASP A 314 -10.52 14.02 -7.32
CA ASP A 314 -11.94 14.20 -6.99
C ASP A 314 -12.04 14.61 -5.51
N VAL A 315 -12.80 15.67 -5.24
CA VAL A 315 -12.95 16.20 -3.88
C VAL A 315 -14.03 15.44 -3.13
N ASP A 316 -13.66 14.33 -2.54
CA ASP A 316 -14.53 13.49 -1.71
C ASP A 316 -14.69 14.04 -0.28
N ASN A 317 -13.69 14.76 0.23
CA ASN A 317 -13.71 15.48 1.49
C ASN A 317 -12.91 16.79 1.39
N PRO A 318 -13.56 17.97 1.37
CA PRO A 318 -12.89 19.25 1.20
C PRO A 318 -11.84 19.57 2.30
N SER A 319 -12.04 19.09 3.54
CA SER A 319 -11.08 19.34 4.62
C SER A 319 -9.72 18.71 4.36
N LEU A 320 -9.69 17.61 3.61
CA LEU A 320 -8.46 16.88 3.27
C LEU A 320 -7.64 17.54 2.16
N LEU A 321 -8.12 18.62 1.54
CA LEU A 321 -7.30 19.43 0.65
C LEU A 321 -6.18 20.17 1.40
N THR A 322 -6.44 20.52 2.67
CA THR A 322 -5.53 21.33 3.50
C THR A 322 -5.06 20.63 4.77
N LYS A 323 -5.72 19.52 5.16
CA LYS A 323 -5.39 18.76 6.38
C LYS A 323 -5.01 17.34 6.01
N VAL A 324 -4.09 16.75 6.75
CA VAL A 324 -3.74 15.33 6.65
C VAL A 324 -4.46 14.57 7.76
N ASN A 325 -5.02 13.41 7.42
CA ASN A 325 -5.46 12.47 8.45
C ASN A 325 -4.21 11.88 9.13
N PRO A 326 -4.04 11.96 10.45
CA PRO A 326 -2.87 11.43 11.15
C PRO A 326 -2.55 9.95 10.79
N ALA A 327 -3.56 9.12 10.59
CA ALA A 327 -3.37 7.72 10.18
C ALA A 327 -2.71 7.57 8.79
N GLU A 328 -2.72 8.61 7.96
CA GLU A 328 -2.13 8.58 6.62
C GLU A 328 -0.59 8.55 6.66
N TYR A 329 0.04 9.17 7.66
CA TYR A 329 1.49 9.11 7.83
C TYR A 329 1.98 7.67 8.01
N GLY A 330 1.36 6.95 8.94
CA GLY A 330 1.73 5.57 9.18
C GLY A 330 1.41 4.63 8.03
N ALA A 331 0.26 4.78 7.36
CA ALA A 331 -0.07 3.99 6.18
C ALA A 331 0.89 4.28 5.02
N THR A 332 1.34 5.53 4.85
CA THR A 332 2.32 5.90 3.84
C THR A 332 3.71 5.35 4.17
N LEU A 333 4.09 5.34 5.45
CA LEU A 333 5.33 4.74 5.91
C LEU A 333 5.35 3.23 5.59
N ASP A 334 4.33 2.48 6.01
CA ASP A 334 4.25 1.03 5.80
C ASP A 334 4.32 0.67 4.30
N ASP A 335 3.54 1.35 3.47
CA ASP A 335 3.52 1.14 2.03
C ASP A 335 4.87 1.51 1.37
N SER A 336 5.51 2.58 1.85
CA SER A 336 6.82 3.02 1.34
C SER A 336 7.94 2.05 1.70
N LEU A 337 7.89 1.48 2.90
CA LEU A 337 8.81 0.43 3.32
C LEU A 337 8.68 -0.81 2.42
N ARG A 338 7.45 -1.20 2.06
CA ARG A 338 7.19 -2.32 1.12
C ARG A 338 7.79 -2.06 -0.26
N ILE A 339 7.61 -0.87 -0.84
CA ILE A 339 8.24 -0.48 -2.13
C ILE A 339 9.78 -0.61 -2.04
N ASN A 340 10.36 -0.37 -0.88
CA ASN A 340 11.80 -0.42 -0.63
C ASN A 340 12.29 -1.79 -0.11
N GLY A 341 11.48 -2.84 -0.21
CA GLY A 341 11.85 -4.23 0.11
C GLY A 341 11.73 -4.61 1.59
N ILE A 342 11.10 -3.76 2.41
CA ILE A 342 10.79 -4.08 3.81
C ILE A 342 9.34 -4.57 3.89
N TRP A 343 9.16 -5.87 3.99
CA TRP A 343 7.83 -6.49 4.00
C TRP A 343 6.95 -6.01 5.16
N GLN A 344 5.66 -5.88 4.91
CA GLN A 344 4.68 -5.55 5.96
C GLN A 344 4.54 -6.71 6.96
N LEU A 345 4.42 -7.91 6.44
CA LEU A 345 4.40 -9.17 7.21
C LEU A 345 5.61 -10.00 6.79
N PRO A 346 6.79 -9.85 7.46
CA PRO A 346 8.05 -10.46 7.02
C PRO A 346 8.03 -11.98 6.99
N GLY A 347 7.39 -12.64 7.95
CA GLY A 347 7.26 -14.09 7.99
C GLY A 347 6.50 -14.67 6.79
N LEU A 348 5.63 -13.86 6.22
CA LEU A 348 4.76 -14.23 5.10
C LEU A 348 5.20 -13.60 3.78
N GLN A 349 6.28 -12.83 3.79
CA GLN A 349 6.81 -12.09 2.63
C GLN A 349 5.74 -11.22 1.94
N ARG A 350 4.96 -10.46 2.73
CA ARG A 350 3.83 -9.64 2.27
C ARG A 350 3.90 -8.20 2.79
#